data_a9647f5ffd34fd264c84074ede2573ff
#
_entry.id   a9647f5ffd34fd264c84074ede2573ff
#
_cell.length_a   1.000
_cell.length_b   1.000
_cell.length_c   1.000
_cell.angle_alpha   90.00
_cell.angle_beta   90.00
_cell.angle_gamma   90.00
#
_symmetry.space_group_name_H-M   'P 1'
#
loop_
_entity.id
_entity.type
_entity.pdbx_description
1 polymer ?
#
loop_
_entity_poly.entity_id
_entity_poly.type
_entity_poly.pdbx_seq_one_letter_code
_entity_poly.pdbx_strand_id
1 'polypeptide(L)'
;MMYIALIGDIIESKKIQDRAQVQQHLLQLMKELNQQYQNYLVSPFTVTTGDEFQALFSPNSYIFQIIDQLSVAFAPYEIRFGIGVGDMITEINKEQSIGSDGPAYWLAREAINHIHDKNDYGINHISVFLANEEVSWTVNAMLAACSFIQSK
;
A
#
# COMPACT_ATOMS: atom_id res chain seq x y z
N MET A 1 4.34 4.45 19.75
CA MET A 1 3.12 4.78 19.02
C MET A 1 3.05 3.93 17.74
N MET A 2 1.90 3.38 17.43
CA MET A 2 1.72 2.54 16.26
C MET A 2 1.36 3.38 15.03
N TYR A 3 1.87 2.98 13.88
CA TYR A 3 1.59 3.62 12.60
C TYR A 3 1.18 2.56 11.60
N ILE A 4 0.52 3.00 10.52
CA ILE A 4 0.14 2.14 9.41
C ILE A 4 0.98 2.55 8.21
N ALA A 5 1.87 1.66 7.77
CA ALA A 5 2.66 1.88 6.56
C ALA A 5 1.98 1.16 5.39
N LEU A 6 1.95 1.81 4.25
CA LEU A 6 1.40 1.28 3.01
C LEU A 6 2.47 1.30 1.94
N ILE A 7 2.66 0.16 1.28
CA ILE A 7 3.47 0.06 0.07
C ILE A 7 2.59 -0.50 -1.02
N GLY A 8 2.63 0.12 -2.20
CA GLY A 8 1.89 -0.36 -3.35
C GLY A 8 2.78 -0.46 -4.57
N ASP A 9 2.52 -1.43 -5.44
CA ASP A 9 3.18 -1.51 -6.73
C ASP A 9 2.21 -1.91 -7.82
N ILE A 10 2.51 -1.47 -9.04
CA ILE A 10 1.69 -1.77 -10.21
C ILE A 10 2.00 -3.18 -10.70
N ILE A 11 0.97 -4.01 -10.84
CA ILE A 11 1.10 -5.37 -11.31
C ILE A 11 1.50 -5.36 -12.79
N GLU A 12 2.52 -6.15 -13.13
CA GLU A 12 3.00 -6.32 -14.51
C GLU A 12 3.35 -5.00 -15.20
N SER A 13 3.94 -4.07 -14.46
CA SER A 13 4.30 -2.74 -14.97
C SER A 13 5.17 -2.80 -16.23
N LYS A 14 6.00 -3.82 -16.37
CA LYS A 14 6.90 -3.98 -17.51
C LYS A 14 6.16 -4.30 -18.81
N LYS A 15 4.92 -4.78 -18.73
CA LYS A 15 4.08 -5.12 -19.89
C LYS A 15 3.24 -3.94 -20.37
N ILE A 16 3.21 -2.83 -19.63
CA ILE A 16 2.43 -1.66 -19.99
C ILE A 16 3.12 -0.93 -21.15
N GLN A 17 2.39 -0.72 -22.24
CA GLN A 17 2.95 -0.11 -23.46
C GLN A 17 3.26 1.38 -23.24
N ASP A 18 2.35 2.10 -22.62
CA ASP A 18 2.52 3.55 -22.37
C ASP A 18 2.87 3.80 -20.90
N ARG A 19 4.07 3.40 -20.52
CA ARG A 19 4.55 3.49 -19.14
C ARG A 19 4.65 4.93 -18.66
N ALA A 20 5.07 5.86 -19.53
CA ALA A 20 5.23 7.26 -19.18
C ALA A 20 3.90 7.89 -18.79
N GLN A 21 2.84 7.60 -19.53
CA GLN A 21 1.50 8.12 -19.25
C GLN A 21 0.93 7.52 -17.97
N VAL A 22 1.10 6.22 -17.77
CA VAL A 22 0.66 5.53 -16.54
C VAL A 22 1.38 6.09 -15.33
N GLN A 23 2.69 6.35 -15.45
CA GLN A 23 3.48 6.92 -14.36
C GLN A 23 3.01 8.34 -14.03
N GLN A 24 2.69 9.16 -15.02
CA GLN A 24 2.13 10.50 -14.79
C GLN A 24 0.78 10.42 -14.09
N HIS A 25 -0.06 9.47 -14.48
CA HIS A 25 -1.35 9.25 -13.83
C HIS A 25 -1.15 8.87 -12.36
N LEU A 26 -0.20 8.00 -12.08
CA LEU A 26 0.14 7.62 -10.71
C LEU A 26 0.59 8.82 -9.87
N LEU A 27 1.48 9.64 -10.42
CA LEU A 27 1.98 10.84 -9.73
C LEU A 27 0.86 11.83 -9.43
N GLN A 28 -0.04 12.05 -10.39
CA GLN A 28 -1.19 12.93 -10.19
C GLN A 28 -2.14 12.39 -9.13
N LEU A 29 -2.39 11.09 -9.15
CA LEU A 29 -3.24 10.44 -8.16
C LEU A 29 -2.65 10.55 -6.76
N MET A 30 -1.34 10.35 -6.61
CA MET A 30 -0.65 10.53 -5.33
C MET A 30 -0.82 11.95 -4.79
N LYS A 31 -0.70 12.93 -5.66
CA LYS A 31 -0.87 14.33 -5.28
C LYS A 31 -2.29 14.61 -4.78
N GLU A 32 -3.30 14.08 -5.46
CA GLU A 32 -4.70 14.23 -5.07
C GLU A 32 -4.98 13.57 -3.72
N LEU A 33 -4.46 12.36 -3.52
CA LEU A 33 -4.63 11.63 -2.26
C LEU A 33 -3.94 12.33 -1.10
N ASN A 34 -2.76 12.93 -1.34
CA ASN A 34 -2.05 13.69 -0.32
C ASN A 34 -2.87 14.89 0.17
N GLN A 35 -3.61 15.54 -0.72
CA GLN A 35 -4.49 16.63 -0.34
C GLN A 35 -5.73 16.14 0.39
N GLN A 36 -6.33 15.08 -0.13
CA GLN A 36 -7.59 14.55 0.41
C GLN A 36 -7.39 13.97 1.82
N TYR A 37 -6.29 13.27 2.06
CA TYR A 37 -6.04 12.54 3.30
C TYR A 37 -4.96 13.18 4.18
N GLN A 38 -4.68 14.46 4.00
CA GLN A 38 -3.62 15.16 4.73
C GLN A 38 -3.74 15.05 6.26
N ASN A 39 -4.97 14.95 6.78
CA ASN A 39 -5.21 14.84 8.22
C ASN A 39 -4.88 13.46 8.79
N TYR A 40 -4.75 12.47 7.94
CA TYR A 40 -4.44 11.09 8.33
C TYR A 40 -3.00 10.68 7.98
N LEU A 41 -2.37 11.41 7.07
CA LEU A 41 -1.02 11.11 6.62
C LEU A 41 0.02 11.70 7.57
N VAL A 42 0.92 10.85 8.05
CA VAL A 42 2.09 11.27 8.83
C VAL A 42 3.26 11.53 7.87
N SER A 43 3.40 10.69 6.84
CA SER A 43 4.26 10.94 5.69
C SER A 43 3.44 10.76 4.42
N PRO A 44 3.58 11.65 3.43
CA PRO A 44 2.71 11.65 2.26
C PRO A 44 2.99 10.49 1.33
N PHE A 45 2.01 10.18 0.47
CA PHE A 45 2.22 9.27 -0.64
C PHE A 45 3.38 9.75 -1.50
N THR A 46 4.36 8.88 -1.72
CA THR A 46 5.58 9.18 -2.44
C THR A 46 5.92 8.03 -3.37
N VAL A 47 6.17 8.32 -4.64
CA VAL A 47 6.66 7.31 -5.58
C VAL A 47 8.14 7.10 -5.31
N THR A 48 8.53 5.89 -4.95
CA THR A 48 9.91 5.55 -4.59
C THR A 48 10.71 5.04 -5.77
N THR A 49 10.05 4.26 -6.63
CA THR A 49 10.59 3.83 -7.92
C THR A 49 9.48 3.99 -8.94
N GLY A 50 9.74 3.76 -10.20
CA GLY A 50 8.79 4.08 -11.27
C GLY A 50 7.38 3.50 -11.13
N ASP A 51 7.25 2.36 -10.47
CA ASP A 51 6.00 1.63 -10.34
C ASP A 51 5.62 1.30 -8.89
N GLU A 52 6.34 1.87 -7.92
CA GLU A 52 6.12 1.60 -6.51
C GLU A 52 5.98 2.91 -5.74
N PHE A 53 5.08 2.91 -4.76
CA PHE A 53 4.86 4.06 -3.89
C PHE A 53 4.69 3.61 -2.44
N GLN A 54 4.83 4.54 -1.52
CA GLN A 54 4.60 4.28 -0.10
C GLN A 54 4.06 5.50 0.61
N ALA A 55 3.45 5.26 1.77
CA ALA A 55 2.87 6.29 2.63
C ALA A 55 2.84 5.78 4.07
N LEU A 56 2.78 6.72 5.01
CA LEU A 56 2.67 6.40 6.43
C LEU A 56 1.46 7.12 7.01
N PHE A 57 0.58 6.37 7.68
CA PHE A 57 -0.67 6.87 8.23
C PHE A 57 -0.71 6.78 9.74
N SER A 58 -1.53 7.63 10.35
CA SER A 58 -1.88 7.50 11.76
C SER A 58 -2.73 6.25 11.99
N PRO A 59 -2.76 5.71 13.21
CA PRO A 59 -3.42 4.41 13.47
C PRO A 59 -4.95 4.42 13.31
N ASN A 60 -5.59 5.57 13.33
CA ASN A 60 -7.05 5.69 13.16
C ASN A 60 -7.47 6.02 11.72
N SER A 61 -6.60 5.75 10.75
CA SER A 61 -6.91 5.98 9.34
C SER A 61 -7.77 4.85 8.77
N TYR A 62 -8.63 5.22 7.83
CA TYR A 62 -9.50 4.28 7.12
C TYR A 62 -8.76 3.66 5.93
N ILE A 63 -7.74 2.85 6.23
CA ILE A 63 -6.78 2.38 5.22
C ILE A 63 -7.43 1.58 4.09
N PHE A 64 -8.40 0.72 4.38
CA PHE A 64 -9.04 -0.10 3.36
C PHE A 64 -9.92 0.71 2.42
N GLN A 65 -10.55 1.76 2.93
CA GLN A 65 -11.32 2.70 2.10
C GLN A 65 -10.39 3.46 1.15
N ILE A 66 -9.22 3.87 1.63
CA ILE A 66 -8.21 4.55 0.83
C ILE A 66 -7.70 3.63 -0.27
N ILE A 67 -7.41 2.38 0.05
CA ILE A 67 -6.97 1.36 -0.91
C ILE A 67 -8.03 1.12 -1.98
N ASP A 68 -9.29 1.01 -1.57
CA ASP A 68 -10.39 0.79 -2.51
C ASP A 68 -10.53 1.97 -3.48
N GLN A 69 -10.48 3.19 -2.97
CA GLN A 69 -10.52 4.41 -3.79
C GLN A 69 -9.35 4.44 -4.78
N LEU A 70 -8.16 4.10 -4.33
CA LEU A 70 -6.96 4.09 -5.14
C LEU A 70 -7.06 3.04 -6.25
N SER A 71 -7.55 1.85 -5.91
CA SER A 71 -7.73 0.75 -6.88
C SER A 71 -8.72 1.13 -7.97
N VAL A 72 -9.84 1.74 -7.61
CA VAL A 72 -10.85 2.19 -8.58
C VAL A 72 -10.27 3.29 -9.47
N ALA A 73 -9.59 4.27 -8.88
CA ALA A 73 -9.06 5.41 -9.63
C ALA A 73 -7.95 5.00 -10.62
N PHE A 74 -7.26 3.90 -10.35
CA PHE A 74 -6.16 3.44 -11.21
C PHE A 74 -6.56 2.36 -12.21
N ALA A 75 -7.82 1.89 -12.16
CA ALA A 75 -8.31 0.92 -13.13
C ALA A 75 -8.11 1.43 -14.57
N PRO A 76 -7.84 0.58 -15.58
CA PRO A 76 -7.85 -0.89 -15.54
C PRO A 76 -6.56 -1.53 -15.02
N TYR A 77 -5.58 -0.73 -14.62
CA TYR A 77 -4.33 -1.25 -14.06
C TYR A 77 -4.57 -1.71 -12.63
N GLU A 78 -3.88 -2.76 -12.21
CA GLU A 78 -4.02 -3.34 -10.89
C GLU A 78 -2.81 -3.01 -10.02
N ILE A 79 -3.06 -2.84 -8.72
CA ILE A 79 -2.02 -2.53 -7.74
C ILE A 79 -2.03 -3.61 -6.66
N ARG A 80 -0.84 -4.05 -6.26
CA ARG A 80 -0.67 -4.87 -5.07
C ARG A 80 -0.33 -3.98 -3.90
N PHE A 81 -0.86 -4.30 -2.73
CA PHE A 81 -0.69 -3.51 -1.52
C PHE A 81 -0.11 -4.35 -0.39
N GLY A 82 0.91 -3.83 0.26
CA GLY A 82 1.41 -4.36 1.53
C GLY A 82 1.15 -3.35 2.64
N ILE A 83 0.54 -3.81 3.72
CA ILE A 83 0.23 -2.99 4.88
C ILE A 83 0.99 -3.53 6.08
N GLY A 84 1.71 -2.65 6.77
CA GLY A 84 2.38 -2.98 8.01
C GLY A 84 1.90 -2.09 9.13
N VAL A 85 1.63 -2.67 10.30
CA VAL A 85 1.24 -1.91 11.49
C VAL A 85 2.31 -2.11 12.53
N GLY A 86 2.96 -1.04 12.92
CA GLY A 86 4.07 -1.09 13.88
C GLY A 86 4.59 0.29 14.25
N ASP A 87 5.66 0.29 15.03
CA ASP A 87 6.34 1.52 15.42
C ASP A 87 7.29 2.02 14.34
N MET A 88 7.78 3.23 14.53
CA MET A 88 8.87 3.80 13.76
C MET A 88 10.06 4.02 14.69
N ILE A 89 11.26 3.72 14.20
CA ILE A 89 12.51 3.85 14.99
C ILE A 89 13.18 5.19 14.72
N THR A 90 13.28 5.56 13.44
CA THR A 90 13.90 6.83 13.06
C THR A 90 12.88 7.96 13.11
N GLU A 91 13.39 9.19 13.06
CA GLU A 91 12.54 10.36 12.92
C GLU A 91 11.75 10.26 11.61
N ILE A 92 10.45 10.58 11.67
CA ILE A 92 9.56 10.47 10.52
C ILE A 92 9.76 11.68 9.62
N ASN A 93 10.03 11.42 8.33
CA ASN A 93 10.09 12.46 7.33
C ASN A 93 8.66 12.84 6.91
N LYS A 94 8.25 14.06 7.24
CA LYS A 94 6.89 14.54 6.98
C LYS A 94 6.71 15.10 5.57
N GLU A 95 7.79 15.23 4.82
CA GLU A 95 7.75 15.78 3.46
C GLU A 95 7.64 14.69 2.40
N GLN A 96 8.24 13.53 2.67
CA GLN A 96 8.18 12.39 1.77
C GLN A 96 8.35 11.09 2.56
N SER A 97 7.74 10.02 2.06
CA SER A 97 7.83 8.69 2.68
C SER A 97 9.08 7.94 2.23
N ILE A 98 10.24 8.57 2.42
CA ILE A 98 11.56 8.03 2.09
C ILE A 98 12.52 8.41 3.21
N GLY A 99 13.42 7.51 3.55
CA GLY A 99 14.48 7.78 4.53
C GLY A 99 14.10 7.56 5.98
N SER A 100 12.84 7.27 6.27
CA SER A 100 12.39 6.87 7.61
C SER A 100 12.42 5.35 7.72
N ASP A 101 12.68 4.83 8.90
CA ASP A 101 12.82 3.40 9.13
C ASP A 101 12.09 2.97 10.40
N GLY A 102 11.56 1.75 10.39
CA GLY A 102 10.89 1.17 11.53
C GLY A 102 10.04 -0.04 11.18
N PRO A 103 9.55 -0.76 12.21
CA PRO A 103 8.75 -1.96 12.02
C PRO A 103 7.54 -1.81 11.10
N ALA A 104 6.88 -0.63 11.10
CA ALA A 104 5.74 -0.40 10.21
C ALA A 104 6.13 -0.63 8.74
N TYR A 105 7.22 0.00 8.28
CA TYR A 105 7.68 -0.17 6.90
C TYR A 105 8.24 -1.56 6.63
N TRP A 106 8.95 -2.16 7.61
CA TRP A 106 9.47 -3.51 7.46
C TRP A 106 8.34 -4.52 7.25
N LEU A 107 7.28 -4.39 8.04
CA LEU A 107 6.11 -5.27 7.94
C LEU A 107 5.35 -5.04 6.64
N ALA A 108 5.23 -3.81 6.18
CA ALA A 108 4.61 -3.50 4.89
C ALA A 108 5.42 -4.11 3.73
N ARG A 109 6.75 -4.00 3.78
CA ARG A 109 7.63 -4.60 2.78
C ARG A 109 7.53 -6.12 2.78
N GLU A 110 7.49 -6.72 3.95
CA GLU A 110 7.33 -8.16 4.10
C GLU A 110 5.97 -8.61 3.54
N ALA A 111 4.93 -7.83 3.81
CA ALA A 111 3.58 -8.12 3.33
C ALA A 111 3.50 -8.12 1.80
N ILE A 112 4.06 -7.11 1.15
CA ILE A 112 4.02 -7.03 -0.31
C ILE A 112 4.91 -8.11 -0.96
N ASN A 113 6.05 -8.42 -0.35
CA ASN A 113 6.92 -9.50 -0.82
C ASN A 113 6.23 -10.86 -0.69
N HIS A 114 5.43 -11.04 0.36
CA HIS A 114 4.65 -12.26 0.54
C HIS A 114 3.69 -12.51 -0.63
N ILE A 115 3.03 -11.46 -1.11
CA ILE A 115 2.14 -11.55 -2.28
C ILE A 115 2.94 -11.94 -3.53
N HIS A 116 4.12 -11.35 -3.72
CA HIS A 116 5.01 -11.68 -4.85
C HIS A 116 5.45 -13.14 -4.83
N ASP A 117 5.92 -13.62 -3.66
CA ASP A 117 6.53 -14.94 -3.53
C ASP A 117 5.52 -16.07 -3.59
N LYS A 118 4.33 -15.85 -3.03
CA LYS A 118 3.29 -16.88 -2.96
C LYS A 118 2.49 -17.03 -4.25
N ASN A 119 2.67 -16.11 -5.19
CA ASN A 119 1.98 -16.20 -6.46
C ASN A 119 0.45 -16.24 -6.30
N ASP A 120 -0.07 -15.55 -5.29
CA ASP A 120 -1.51 -15.51 -4.96
C ASP A 120 -2.28 -14.69 -5.97
N TYR A 121 -2.08 -14.97 -7.23
CA TYR A 121 -2.55 -14.15 -8.33
C TYR A 121 -4.04 -14.17 -8.49
N GLY A 122 -4.58 -13.00 -8.74
CA GLY A 122 -5.95 -12.83 -9.12
C GLY A 122 -6.93 -12.91 -7.96
N ILE A 123 -6.51 -13.37 -6.78
CA ILE A 123 -7.39 -13.47 -5.63
C ILE A 123 -7.02 -12.47 -4.54
N ASN A 124 -5.73 -12.32 -4.25
CA ASN A 124 -5.28 -11.51 -3.13
C ASN A 124 -4.26 -10.47 -3.57
N HIS A 125 -4.70 -9.21 -3.68
CA HIS A 125 -3.84 -8.08 -4.00
C HIS A 125 -3.43 -7.27 -2.77
N ILE A 126 -3.90 -7.65 -1.59
CA ILE A 126 -3.66 -6.94 -0.34
C ILE A 126 -3.14 -7.93 0.70
N SER A 127 -2.07 -7.58 1.37
CA SER A 127 -1.56 -8.34 2.49
C SER A 127 -1.28 -7.41 3.66
N VAL A 128 -1.63 -7.83 4.87
CA VAL A 128 -1.44 -7.04 6.09
C VAL A 128 -0.58 -7.83 7.06
N PHE A 129 0.52 -7.21 7.51
CA PHE A 129 1.38 -7.81 8.52
C PHE A 129 1.37 -6.94 9.78
N LEU A 130 1.10 -7.60 10.90
CA LEU A 130 1.05 -6.98 12.22
C LEU A 130 2.13 -7.62 13.09
N ALA A 131 2.42 -6.99 14.22
CA ALA A 131 3.36 -7.55 15.19
C ALA A 131 2.91 -8.92 15.73
N ASN A 132 1.60 -9.20 15.72
CA ASN A 132 1.04 -10.50 16.09
C ASN A 132 0.71 -11.30 14.83
N GLU A 133 1.44 -12.39 14.59
CA GLU A 133 1.29 -13.21 13.40
C GLU A 133 -0.09 -13.84 13.26
N GLU A 134 -0.70 -14.28 14.36
CA GLU A 134 -2.04 -14.88 14.31
C GLU A 134 -3.09 -13.91 13.82
N VAL A 135 -3.03 -12.66 14.29
CA VAL A 135 -3.92 -11.60 13.83
C VAL A 135 -3.69 -11.31 12.36
N SER A 136 -2.43 -11.26 11.91
CA SER A 136 -2.08 -11.05 10.51
C SER A 136 -2.67 -12.13 9.61
N TRP A 137 -2.55 -13.39 10.00
CA TRP A 137 -3.13 -14.51 9.26
C TRP A 137 -4.63 -14.38 9.12
N THR A 138 -5.33 -14.05 10.21
CA THR A 138 -6.77 -13.90 10.22
C THR A 138 -7.20 -12.76 9.29
N VAL A 139 -6.58 -11.60 9.41
CA VAL A 139 -6.90 -10.42 8.59
C VAL A 139 -6.67 -10.72 7.10
N ASN A 140 -5.56 -11.36 6.76
CA ASN A 140 -5.26 -11.69 5.37
C ASN A 140 -6.24 -12.70 4.78
N ALA A 141 -6.67 -13.66 5.58
CA ALA A 141 -7.70 -14.63 5.17
C ALA A 141 -9.03 -13.93 4.87
N MET A 142 -9.43 -12.97 5.71
CA MET A 142 -10.64 -12.19 5.52
C MET A 142 -10.53 -11.33 4.25
N LEU A 143 -9.38 -10.72 3.99
CA LEU A 143 -9.15 -9.93 2.78
C LEU A 143 -9.25 -10.77 1.52
N ALA A 144 -8.69 -11.97 1.53
CA ALA A 144 -8.78 -12.89 0.41
C ALA A 144 -10.24 -13.26 0.10
N ALA A 145 -11.03 -13.53 1.14
CA ALA A 145 -12.46 -13.83 0.99
C ALA A 145 -13.23 -12.64 0.41
N CYS A 146 -12.96 -11.43 0.89
CA CYS A 146 -13.60 -10.22 0.38
C CYS A 146 -13.24 -9.97 -1.08
N SER A 147 -11.98 -10.12 -1.46
CA SER A 147 -11.53 -9.96 -2.84
C SER A 147 -12.21 -10.95 -3.78
N PHE A 148 -12.36 -12.19 -3.33
CA PHE A 148 -13.05 -13.22 -4.11
C PHE A 148 -14.51 -12.87 -4.34
N ILE A 149 -15.20 -12.36 -3.32
CA ILE A 149 -16.60 -11.95 -3.43
C ILE A 149 -16.73 -10.74 -4.38
N GLN A 150 -15.87 -9.77 -4.28
CA GLN A 150 -15.90 -8.57 -5.12
C GLN A 150 -15.60 -8.86 -6.59
N SER A 151 -14.78 -9.87 -6.88
CA SER A 151 -14.41 -10.22 -8.24
C SER A 151 -15.52 -10.93 -9.01
N LYS A 152 -16.57 -11.33 -8.34
CA LYS A 152 -17.75 -11.94 -8.97
C LYS A 152 -18.79 -10.89 -9.34
#